data_71437fd44de2a3537e3a7e1291779ff6
#
_entry.id   71437fd44de2a3537e3a7e1291779ff6
#
_cell.length_a   1.000
_cell.length_b   1.000
_cell.length_c   1.000
_cell.angle_alpha   90.00
_cell.angle_beta   90.00
_cell.angle_gamma   90.00
#
_symmetry.space_group_name_H-M   'P 1'
#
loop_
_entity.id
_entity.type
_entity.pdbx_description
1 polymer ?
#
loop_
_entity_poly.entity_id
_entity_poly.type
_entity_poly.pdbx_seq_one_letter_code
_entity_poly.pdbx_strand_id
1 'polypeptide(L)'
;MVLGMAMPMLGAGADVVFNWQTVVNNGVVVPGDSRKFNSYNQPSMNMNRFVVFRARSKGGLGGEPAHGIFTRDMNTLSPLSTVFDRNALVPLPNNLSSTFTEPPSFPRIDVSYPVVVSRGNHQPVWEYIPAGETEETRAGTTGIYTNGFGSLITAASNLGSVPDFSFFAVPGTAGIKFDVFPGTPSVTIHPTGNAAMRVATIVFKGNYTENGVGKTGVYFRDLTDDPIELSDGSVLSPAGGEDSVVVIANTATRIPGTKVTFGSTAPPSAANGWAVFTGLDNEDFPTQGGIYLVHLIKPNPPMTVLVRIGDQVPGEAKGVGFNRLGEALSFDGRFVAFWGAWGNDTKTLILQCPTAGNKIRNAYCNAIHPSGALATVPLHQGIFVYDTVQRSLTAMAKAPNDYDDFVYWNFTGFVQGMGESGGSGETDDTGEPARWRSATFLAVSGVGVGGPKAVTHLAAFKARKGAISNGAYVNPVDGVYLGGGPGTFPLTTVIQTGMDGKLIDPAMPLSLPVTELGLERDGFRNNAIVISVGMGVEEAGWAGIYLTTIPSALIR
;
A
#
# COMPACT_ATOMS: atom_id res chain seq x y z
N MET A 1 48.44 36.49 25.08
CA MET A 1 48.56 35.83 23.74
C MET A 1 47.59 34.67 23.72
N VAL A 2 46.38 34.93 23.22
CA VAL A 2 45.30 33.94 23.18
C VAL A 2 45.28 33.40 21.76
N LEU A 3 45.69 32.14 21.59
CA LEU A 3 45.56 31.41 20.30
C LEU A 3 44.08 31.07 20.07
N GLY A 4 43.45 31.77 19.15
CA GLY A 4 42.15 31.37 18.61
C GLY A 4 42.34 30.19 17.67
N MET A 5 41.83 29.01 18.05
CA MET A 5 41.62 27.89 17.13
C MET A 5 40.45 28.23 16.23
N ALA A 6 40.74 28.47 14.96
CA ALA A 6 39.72 28.49 13.90
C ALA A 6 39.25 27.05 13.66
N MET A 7 38.00 26.74 14.00
CA MET A 7 37.34 25.52 13.51
C MET A 7 37.19 25.64 11.98
N PRO A 8 37.54 24.61 11.22
CA PRO A 8 37.23 24.60 9.79
C PRO A 8 35.70 24.58 9.62
N MET A 9 35.16 25.58 8.92
CA MET A 9 33.80 25.51 8.40
C MET A 9 33.71 24.25 7.53
N LEU A 10 32.86 23.33 7.92
CA LEU A 10 32.43 22.24 7.05
C LEU A 10 31.84 22.88 5.79
N GLY A 11 32.48 22.64 4.66
CA GLY A 11 32.07 23.15 3.36
C GLY A 11 30.59 22.81 3.09
N ALA A 12 29.85 23.76 2.54
CA ALA A 12 28.52 23.55 1.99
C ALA A 12 28.59 22.31 1.06
N GLY A 13 27.96 21.23 1.48
CA GLY A 13 27.87 20.01 0.65
C GLY A 13 27.26 20.37 -0.69
N ALA A 14 27.87 19.93 -1.78
CA ALA A 14 27.29 20.10 -3.09
C ALA A 14 25.85 19.59 -3.07
N ASP A 15 24.90 20.39 -3.58
CA ASP A 15 23.50 20.01 -3.68
C ASP A 15 23.39 18.66 -4.41
N VAL A 16 22.79 17.69 -3.76
CA VAL A 16 22.60 16.36 -4.33
C VAL A 16 21.54 16.46 -5.41
N VAL A 17 21.92 16.23 -6.66
CA VAL A 17 21.00 16.27 -7.80
C VAL A 17 20.45 14.88 -8.09
N PHE A 18 19.14 14.74 -8.09
CA PHE A 18 18.42 13.55 -8.50
C PHE A 18 18.04 13.64 -9.98
N ASN A 19 18.42 12.62 -10.76
CA ASN A 19 18.08 12.53 -12.18
C ASN A 19 16.81 11.72 -12.35
N TRP A 20 15.83 12.28 -13.02
CA TRP A 20 14.50 11.70 -13.18
C TRP A 20 14.31 11.04 -14.54
N GLN A 21 13.60 9.92 -14.55
CA GLN A 21 13.14 9.21 -15.73
C GLN A 21 11.62 9.10 -15.67
N THR A 22 10.94 9.47 -16.75
CA THR A 22 9.49 9.35 -16.85
C THR A 22 9.10 7.90 -17.09
N VAL A 23 8.33 7.32 -16.17
CA VAL A 23 7.67 6.03 -16.38
C VAL A 23 6.44 6.22 -17.26
N VAL A 24 5.58 7.17 -16.92
CA VAL A 24 4.38 7.58 -17.65
C VAL A 24 3.98 8.98 -17.24
N ASN A 25 3.36 9.75 -18.14
CA ASN A 25 2.80 11.07 -17.83
C ASN A 25 1.55 11.36 -18.67
N ASN A 26 0.95 12.53 -18.48
CA ASN A 26 -0.26 12.99 -19.19
C ASN A 26 -0.06 13.14 -20.72
N GLY A 27 1.16 13.02 -21.23
CA GLY A 27 1.44 12.97 -22.67
C GLY A 27 1.18 11.63 -23.31
N VAL A 28 1.13 10.55 -22.52
CA VAL A 28 1.05 9.16 -22.98
C VAL A 28 -0.40 8.71 -23.15
N VAL A 29 -0.67 7.99 -24.24
CA VAL A 29 -1.97 7.38 -24.53
C VAL A 29 -2.12 6.09 -23.72
N VAL A 30 -3.33 5.86 -23.20
CA VAL A 30 -3.66 4.62 -22.47
C VAL A 30 -3.60 3.44 -23.45
N PRO A 31 -2.89 2.35 -23.13
CA PRO A 31 -2.86 1.18 -23.98
C PRO A 31 -4.28 0.67 -24.30
N GLY A 32 -4.57 0.45 -25.58
CA GLY A 32 -5.89 0.00 -26.04
C GLY A 32 -7.00 1.07 -26.07
N ASP A 33 -6.68 2.33 -25.80
CA ASP A 33 -7.62 3.46 -25.85
C ASP A 33 -7.05 4.61 -26.68
N SER A 34 -7.88 5.58 -27.06
CA SER A 34 -7.44 6.80 -27.78
C SER A 34 -7.13 7.97 -26.83
N ARG A 35 -7.53 7.87 -25.57
CA ARG A 35 -7.38 8.91 -24.56
C ARG A 35 -6.02 8.85 -23.87
N LYS A 36 -5.54 10.00 -23.41
CA LYS A 36 -4.32 10.09 -22.62
C LYS A 36 -4.60 9.86 -21.14
N PHE A 37 -3.57 9.42 -20.43
CA PHE A 37 -3.61 9.37 -18.97
C PHE A 37 -3.81 10.76 -18.35
N ASN A 38 -4.42 10.80 -17.17
CA ASN A 38 -4.69 12.04 -16.45
C ASN A 38 -4.47 11.95 -14.93
N SER A 39 -4.57 10.76 -14.36
CA SER A 39 -4.49 10.57 -12.90
C SER A 39 -3.79 9.27 -12.58
N TYR A 40 -2.98 9.32 -11.53
CA TYR A 40 -2.09 8.23 -11.12
C TYR A 40 -2.20 8.02 -9.61
N ASN A 41 -2.13 6.75 -9.19
CA ASN A 41 -1.92 6.40 -7.80
C ASN A 41 -0.44 6.09 -7.56
N GLN A 42 -0.06 5.94 -6.29
CA GLN A 42 1.31 5.64 -5.89
C GLN A 42 1.78 4.33 -6.54
N PRO A 43 2.96 4.34 -7.19
CA PRO A 43 3.52 3.17 -7.86
C PRO A 43 4.28 2.25 -6.91
N SER A 44 4.40 0.99 -7.32
CA SER A 44 5.32 0.02 -6.72
C SER A 44 6.37 -0.42 -7.73
N MET A 45 7.53 -0.89 -7.24
CA MET A 45 8.65 -1.31 -8.08
C MET A 45 9.36 -2.50 -7.44
N ASN A 46 9.89 -3.41 -8.27
CA ASN A 46 10.78 -4.48 -7.82
C ASN A 46 12.26 -4.10 -7.93
N MET A 47 13.16 -4.98 -7.46
CA MET A 47 14.62 -4.76 -7.53
C MET A 47 15.17 -4.68 -8.96
N ASN A 48 14.42 -5.17 -9.95
CA ASN A 48 14.76 -5.13 -11.36
C ASN A 48 14.15 -3.92 -12.09
N ARG A 49 13.71 -2.89 -11.36
CA ARG A 49 13.09 -1.67 -11.89
C ARG A 49 11.87 -1.91 -12.79
N PHE A 50 11.15 -3.00 -12.55
CA PHE A 50 9.86 -3.22 -13.15
C PHE A 50 8.82 -2.49 -12.32
N VAL A 51 8.20 -1.46 -12.89
CA VAL A 51 7.27 -0.55 -12.21
C VAL A 51 5.84 -0.98 -12.50
N VAL A 52 5.00 -1.01 -11.47
CA VAL A 52 3.56 -1.21 -11.57
C VAL A 52 2.81 -0.04 -10.96
N PHE A 53 1.71 0.37 -11.58
CA PHE A 53 0.90 1.49 -11.14
C PHE A 53 -0.55 1.37 -11.60
N ARG A 54 -1.44 2.00 -10.87
CA ARG A 54 -2.82 2.24 -11.27
C ARG A 54 -2.93 3.63 -11.89
N ALA A 55 -3.60 3.73 -13.04
CA ALA A 55 -3.83 5.01 -13.69
C ALA A 55 -5.16 5.04 -14.44
N ARG A 56 -5.64 6.25 -14.75
CA ARG A 56 -6.86 6.47 -15.52
C ARG A 56 -6.73 7.65 -16.47
N SER A 57 -7.56 7.65 -17.52
CA SER A 57 -7.77 8.79 -18.41
C SER A 57 -8.73 9.82 -17.79
N LYS A 58 -8.88 10.99 -18.43
CA LYS A 58 -10.08 11.82 -18.23
C LYS A 58 -11.31 11.05 -18.71
N GLY A 59 -12.45 11.27 -18.06
CA GLY A 59 -13.76 10.95 -18.60
C GLY A 59 -14.00 11.79 -19.87
N GLY A 60 -14.85 11.34 -20.76
CA GLY A 60 -15.19 12.07 -21.99
C GLY A 60 -16.69 12.06 -22.27
N LEU A 61 -17.11 12.75 -23.35
CA LEU A 61 -18.51 12.79 -23.82
C LEU A 61 -19.09 11.41 -24.17
N GLY A 62 -18.26 10.37 -24.24
CA GLY A 62 -18.64 8.99 -24.58
C GLY A 62 -18.54 8.00 -23.44
N GLY A 63 -18.43 8.42 -22.18
CA GLY A 63 -18.46 7.47 -21.09
C GLY A 63 -17.41 7.65 -20.00
N GLU A 64 -17.29 6.66 -19.15
CA GLU A 64 -16.40 6.63 -18.01
C GLU A 64 -14.91 6.58 -18.40
N PRO A 65 -14.00 7.05 -17.52
CA PRO A 65 -12.57 7.02 -17.83
C PRO A 65 -12.08 5.58 -18.08
N ALA A 66 -11.17 5.42 -19.04
CA ALA A 66 -10.36 4.22 -19.13
C ALA A 66 -9.46 4.16 -17.90
N HIS A 67 -9.45 3.04 -17.18
CA HIS A 67 -8.57 2.86 -16.06
C HIS A 67 -8.17 1.39 -15.89
N GLY A 68 -7.01 1.18 -15.29
CA GLY A 68 -6.45 -0.15 -15.11
C GLY A 68 -5.15 -0.14 -14.32
N ILE A 69 -4.56 -1.32 -14.29
CA ILE A 69 -3.23 -1.59 -13.74
C ILE A 69 -2.27 -1.78 -14.92
N PHE A 70 -1.20 -1.00 -14.89
CA PHE A 70 -0.20 -0.96 -15.96
C PHE A 70 1.19 -1.21 -15.41
N THR A 71 2.07 -1.71 -16.28
CA THR A 71 3.47 -1.98 -15.95
C THR A 71 4.42 -1.41 -16.99
N ARG A 72 5.67 -1.15 -16.57
CA ARG A 72 6.77 -0.78 -17.45
C ARG A 72 8.09 -1.30 -16.90
N ASP A 73 8.89 -1.94 -17.76
CA ASP A 73 10.28 -2.24 -17.48
C ASP A 73 11.15 -1.00 -17.74
N MET A 74 11.72 -0.45 -16.68
CA MET A 74 12.55 0.76 -16.77
C MET A 74 14.01 0.49 -17.12
N ASN A 75 14.46 -0.77 -17.15
CA ASN A 75 15.79 -1.11 -17.67
C ASN A 75 15.82 -1.12 -19.20
N THR A 76 14.75 -1.62 -19.82
CA THR A 76 14.64 -1.70 -21.29
C THR A 76 13.86 -0.54 -21.87
N LEU A 77 13.21 0.28 -21.03
CA LEU A 77 12.26 1.33 -21.41
C LEU A 77 11.18 0.79 -22.35
N SER A 78 10.70 -0.42 -22.05
CA SER A 78 9.67 -1.10 -22.84
C SER A 78 8.39 -0.24 -22.97
N PRO A 79 7.55 -0.47 -23.99
CA PRO A 79 6.20 0.05 -24.01
C PRO A 79 5.43 -0.32 -22.74
N LEU A 80 4.42 0.49 -22.40
CA LEU A 80 3.50 0.16 -21.32
C LEU A 80 2.74 -1.12 -21.64
N SER A 81 2.58 -1.99 -20.63
CA SER A 81 1.77 -3.20 -20.69
C SER A 81 0.61 -3.09 -19.72
N THR A 82 -0.58 -3.52 -20.14
CA THR A 82 -1.76 -3.62 -19.29
C THR A 82 -1.75 -4.97 -18.56
N VAL A 83 -1.88 -4.95 -17.23
CA VAL A 83 -2.11 -6.17 -16.44
C VAL A 83 -3.59 -6.55 -16.50
N PHE A 84 -4.46 -5.61 -16.19
CA PHE A 84 -5.89 -5.66 -16.46
C PHE A 84 -6.49 -4.24 -16.39
N ASP A 85 -7.61 -4.05 -17.06
CA ASP A 85 -8.38 -2.82 -17.08
C ASP A 85 -9.89 -3.11 -16.98
N ARG A 86 -10.71 -2.08 -17.11
CA ARG A 86 -12.17 -2.23 -17.10
C ARG A 86 -12.74 -3.13 -18.19
N ASN A 87 -12.03 -3.28 -19.31
CA ASN A 87 -12.49 -4.11 -20.43
C ASN A 87 -12.03 -5.57 -20.29
N ALA A 88 -11.09 -5.83 -19.38
CA ALA A 88 -10.60 -7.17 -19.12
C ALA A 88 -11.69 -8.02 -18.47
N LEU A 89 -11.83 -9.26 -18.93
CA LEU A 89 -12.68 -10.25 -18.27
C LEU A 89 -12.11 -10.57 -16.87
N VAL A 90 -13.01 -10.68 -15.91
CA VAL A 90 -12.65 -11.16 -14.57
C VAL A 90 -12.24 -12.63 -14.72
N PRO A 91 -11.08 -13.04 -14.19
CA PRO A 91 -10.62 -14.43 -14.33
C PRO A 91 -11.45 -15.41 -13.50
N LEU A 92 -11.45 -16.66 -13.95
CA LEU A 92 -12.08 -17.76 -13.22
C LEU A 92 -11.49 -17.90 -11.80
N PRO A 93 -12.25 -18.39 -10.80
CA PRO A 93 -13.68 -18.72 -10.88
C PRO A 93 -14.61 -17.50 -10.79
N ASN A 94 -14.09 -16.29 -10.63
CA ASN A 94 -14.89 -15.07 -10.50
C ASN A 94 -15.50 -14.59 -11.83
N ASN A 95 -15.70 -15.47 -12.80
CA ASN A 95 -16.14 -15.05 -14.13
C ASN A 95 -17.38 -15.80 -14.64
N LEU A 96 -18.48 -15.05 -14.77
CA LEU A 96 -19.60 -15.38 -15.63
C LEU A 96 -19.74 -14.33 -16.75
N SER A 97 -18.67 -14.13 -17.53
CA SER A 97 -18.58 -13.13 -18.61
C SER A 97 -18.59 -11.67 -18.14
N SER A 98 -18.26 -11.41 -16.88
CA SER A 98 -18.16 -10.08 -16.31
C SER A 98 -16.80 -9.44 -16.60
N THR A 99 -16.78 -8.11 -16.70
CA THR A 99 -15.56 -7.30 -16.74
C THR A 99 -15.36 -6.60 -15.42
N PHE A 100 -14.14 -6.14 -15.16
CA PHE A 100 -13.87 -5.32 -13.98
C PHE A 100 -14.63 -4.00 -14.04
N THR A 101 -15.19 -3.58 -12.91
CA THR A 101 -15.71 -2.22 -12.74
C THR A 101 -14.60 -1.29 -12.30
N GLU A 102 -13.74 -1.72 -11.36
CA GLU A 102 -12.62 -0.92 -10.87
C GLU A 102 -11.52 -1.78 -10.21
N PRO A 103 -10.22 -1.43 -10.38
CA PRO A 103 -9.15 -1.80 -9.46
C PRO A 103 -9.08 -0.78 -8.31
N PRO A 104 -9.60 -1.07 -7.10
CA PRO A 104 -9.82 -0.06 -6.07
C PRO A 104 -8.59 0.27 -5.22
N SER A 105 -7.48 -0.48 -5.35
CA SER A 105 -6.28 -0.30 -4.52
C SER A 105 -5.02 -0.09 -5.36
N PHE A 106 -3.94 0.29 -4.68
CA PHE A 106 -2.62 0.35 -5.30
C PHE A 106 -2.17 -1.06 -5.66
N PRO A 107 -1.64 -1.30 -6.87
CA PRO A 107 -1.04 -2.57 -7.21
C PRO A 107 0.30 -2.73 -6.49
N ARG A 108 0.66 -3.97 -6.14
CA ARG A 108 1.97 -4.30 -5.61
C ARG A 108 2.65 -5.34 -6.48
N ILE A 109 3.96 -5.48 -6.32
CA ILE A 109 4.79 -6.34 -7.13
C ILE A 109 5.73 -7.15 -6.23
N ASP A 110 6.03 -8.39 -6.62
CA ASP A 110 7.06 -9.18 -5.94
C ASP A 110 8.43 -8.48 -5.98
N VAL A 111 9.20 -8.62 -4.91
CA VAL A 111 10.48 -7.94 -4.73
C VAL A 111 11.50 -8.24 -5.84
N SER A 112 11.44 -9.42 -6.47
CA SER A 112 12.42 -9.91 -7.46
C SER A 112 11.81 -10.22 -8.83
N TYR A 113 10.53 -10.60 -8.87
CA TYR A 113 9.86 -11.04 -10.10
C TYR A 113 8.84 -10.01 -10.59
N PRO A 114 8.55 -9.97 -11.92
CA PRO A 114 7.52 -9.07 -12.48
C PRO A 114 6.10 -9.61 -12.24
N VAL A 115 5.83 -10.09 -11.02
CA VAL A 115 4.54 -10.63 -10.61
C VAL A 115 3.80 -9.58 -9.81
N VAL A 116 2.64 -9.19 -10.32
CA VAL A 116 1.79 -8.13 -9.80
C VAL A 116 0.60 -8.74 -9.05
N VAL A 117 0.19 -8.08 -7.98
CA VAL A 117 -1.06 -8.36 -7.27
C VAL A 117 -1.86 -7.08 -7.09
N SER A 118 -3.17 -7.17 -7.28
CA SER A 118 -4.10 -6.06 -7.06
C SER A 118 -5.49 -6.58 -6.69
N ARG A 119 -6.28 -5.73 -6.06
CA ARG A 119 -7.72 -5.95 -5.91
C ARG A 119 -8.46 -5.59 -7.19
N GLY A 120 -9.60 -6.20 -7.40
CA GLY A 120 -10.54 -5.86 -8.46
C GLY A 120 -11.98 -5.99 -7.96
N ASN A 121 -12.82 -5.03 -8.34
CA ASN A 121 -14.26 -5.09 -8.12
C ASN A 121 -14.97 -5.34 -9.44
N HIS A 122 -16.09 -6.04 -9.38
CA HIS A 122 -16.91 -6.40 -10.54
C HIS A 122 -18.35 -6.65 -10.09
N GLN A 123 -19.26 -6.84 -11.03
CA GLN A 123 -20.64 -7.26 -10.74
C GLN A 123 -20.65 -8.68 -10.19
N PRO A 124 -21.71 -9.12 -9.47
CA PRO A 124 -21.85 -10.49 -9.03
C PRO A 124 -21.74 -11.47 -10.21
N VAL A 125 -20.90 -12.50 -10.04
CA VAL A 125 -20.45 -13.34 -11.15
C VAL A 125 -20.83 -14.80 -11.03
N TRP A 126 -21.32 -15.23 -9.87
CA TRP A 126 -21.64 -16.64 -9.63
C TRP A 126 -23.05 -16.80 -9.09
N GLU A 127 -23.87 -17.57 -9.79
CA GLU A 127 -25.25 -17.90 -9.40
C GLU A 127 -25.26 -19.27 -8.72
N TYR A 128 -25.90 -19.38 -7.56
CA TYR A 128 -26.03 -20.64 -6.82
C TYR A 128 -27.22 -20.59 -5.87
N ILE A 129 -27.68 -21.77 -5.44
CA ILE A 129 -28.73 -21.90 -4.43
C ILE A 129 -28.06 -22.18 -3.07
N PRO A 130 -28.18 -21.30 -2.06
CA PRO A 130 -27.63 -21.54 -0.74
C PRO A 130 -28.23 -22.79 -0.09
N ALA A 131 -27.47 -23.46 0.76
CA ALA A 131 -27.92 -24.66 1.44
C ALA A 131 -29.16 -24.39 2.31
N GLY A 132 -30.25 -25.11 2.05
CA GLY A 132 -31.54 -24.95 2.74
C GLY A 132 -32.47 -23.88 2.15
N GLU A 133 -32.07 -23.21 1.07
CA GLU A 133 -32.90 -22.27 0.32
C GLU A 133 -33.41 -22.90 -0.98
N THR A 134 -34.40 -22.28 -1.59
CA THR A 134 -34.97 -22.70 -2.88
C THR A 134 -34.77 -21.65 -3.97
N GLU A 135 -34.35 -20.44 -3.57
CA GLU A 135 -34.13 -19.33 -4.49
C GLU A 135 -32.64 -19.19 -4.82
N GLU A 136 -32.39 -18.89 -6.08
CA GLU A 136 -31.05 -18.61 -6.58
C GLU A 136 -30.58 -17.25 -6.07
N THR A 137 -29.30 -17.18 -5.69
CA THR A 137 -28.63 -15.94 -5.29
C THR A 137 -27.36 -15.75 -6.12
N ARG A 138 -26.81 -14.54 -6.08
CA ARG A 138 -25.58 -14.19 -6.76
C ARG A 138 -24.49 -13.84 -5.77
N ALA A 139 -23.27 -14.29 -6.05
CA ALA A 139 -22.10 -14.01 -5.26
C ALA A 139 -20.91 -13.59 -6.13
N GLY A 140 -19.85 -13.09 -5.49
CA GLY A 140 -18.62 -12.71 -6.15
C GLY A 140 -18.68 -11.28 -6.71
N THR A 141 -18.30 -10.29 -5.91
CA THR A 141 -18.27 -8.86 -6.29
C THR A 141 -16.88 -8.28 -6.18
N THR A 142 -15.96 -8.97 -5.47
CA THR A 142 -14.59 -8.51 -5.26
C THR A 142 -13.63 -9.70 -5.14
N GLY A 143 -12.41 -9.48 -5.58
CA GLY A 143 -11.33 -10.46 -5.46
C GLY A 143 -9.96 -9.82 -5.47
N ILE A 144 -8.97 -10.66 -5.26
CA ILE A 144 -7.55 -10.37 -5.40
C ILE A 144 -7.02 -11.14 -6.60
N TYR A 145 -6.33 -10.46 -7.48
CA TYR A 145 -5.90 -10.97 -8.78
C TYR A 145 -4.40 -10.81 -8.95
N THR A 146 -3.78 -11.78 -9.63
CA THR A 146 -2.34 -11.78 -9.91
C THR A 146 -2.03 -12.36 -11.28
N ASN A 147 -0.93 -11.93 -11.88
CA ASN A 147 -0.39 -12.47 -13.14
C ASN A 147 0.77 -13.46 -12.89
N GLY A 148 0.81 -14.11 -11.74
CA GLY A 148 1.93 -14.94 -11.27
C GLY A 148 2.36 -16.05 -12.22
N PHE A 149 1.46 -16.51 -13.11
CA PHE A 149 1.68 -17.61 -14.05
C PHE A 149 1.52 -17.18 -15.52
N GLY A 150 1.73 -15.89 -15.81
CA GLY A 150 1.66 -15.34 -17.17
C GLY A 150 0.26 -14.88 -17.59
N SER A 151 -0.81 -15.48 -17.08
CA SER A 151 -2.19 -15.01 -17.22
C SER A 151 -2.70 -14.45 -15.88
N LEU A 152 -3.74 -13.62 -15.95
CA LEU A 152 -4.42 -13.13 -14.76
C LEU A 152 -5.26 -14.25 -14.15
N ILE A 153 -5.09 -14.51 -12.85
CA ILE A 153 -5.85 -15.53 -12.09
C ILE A 153 -6.42 -14.93 -10.80
N THR A 154 -7.45 -15.58 -10.25
CA THR A 154 -8.05 -15.23 -8.96
C THR A 154 -7.23 -15.81 -7.80
N ALA A 155 -6.62 -14.94 -7.00
CA ALA A 155 -5.86 -15.33 -5.83
C ALA A 155 -6.73 -15.54 -4.58
N ALA A 156 -7.68 -14.65 -4.36
CA ALA A 156 -8.70 -14.76 -3.30
C ALA A 156 -10.00 -14.13 -3.79
N SER A 157 -11.12 -14.56 -3.21
CA SER A 157 -12.45 -14.11 -3.62
C SER A 157 -13.42 -14.13 -2.44
N ASN A 158 -14.48 -13.35 -2.53
CA ASN A 158 -15.61 -13.45 -1.61
C ASN A 158 -16.64 -14.54 -2.00
N LEU A 159 -16.22 -15.50 -2.83
CA LEU A 159 -17.01 -16.70 -3.17
C LEU A 159 -16.97 -17.81 -2.12
N GLY A 160 -16.31 -17.60 -0.97
CA GLY A 160 -16.11 -18.67 0.03
C GLY A 160 -17.38 -19.28 0.65
N SER A 161 -18.56 -18.68 0.43
CA SER A 161 -19.85 -19.28 0.81
C SER A 161 -20.41 -20.25 -0.26
N VAL A 162 -19.87 -20.23 -1.47
CA VAL A 162 -20.25 -21.17 -2.55
C VAL A 162 -19.54 -22.51 -2.31
N PRO A 163 -20.25 -23.66 -2.29
CA PRO A 163 -19.65 -24.94 -1.93
C PRO A 163 -18.40 -25.31 -2.73
N ASP A 164 -18.41 -25.15 -4.05
CA ASP A 164 -17.27 -25.44 -4.94
C ASP A 164 -16.06 -24.55 -4.70
N PHE A 165 -16.23 -23.41 -4.02
CA PHE A 165 -15.17 -22.45 -3.73
C PHE A 165 -14.90 -22.28 -2.24
N SER A 166 -15.20 -23.31 -1.45
CA SER A 166 -14.98 -23.32 0.02
C SER A 166 -13.51 -23.08 0.42
N PHE A 167 -12.56 -23.32 -0.46
CA PHE A 167 -11.15 -23.00 -0.25
C PHE A 167 -10.86 -21.48 -0.18
N PHE A 168 -11.80 -20.62 -0.62
CA PHE A 168 -11.77 -19.17 -0.36
C PHE A 168 -12.44 -18.76 0.96
N ALA A 169 -13.07 -19.70 1.67
CA ALA A 169 -13.73 -19.39 2.95
C ALA A 169 -12.74 -18.91 4.02
N VAL A 170 -13.27 -18.23 5.01
CA VAL A 170 -12.50 -17.84 6.21
C VAL A 170 -12.06 -19.10 6.94
N PRO A 171 -10.75 -19.31 7.18
CA PRO A 171 -10.24 -20.52 7.85
C PRO A 171 -10.84 -20.72 9.24
N GLY A 172 -11.25 -21.95 9.54
CA GLY A 172 -11.82 -22.32 10.85
C GLY A 172 -13.30 -21.96 11.04
N THR A 173 -13.94 -21.38 10.04
CA THR A 173 -15.34 -20.95 10.06
C THR A 173 -16.06 -21.50 8.83
N ALA A 174 -16.75 -22.65 8.98
CA ALA A 174 -17.42 -23.30 7.86
C ALA A 174 -18.48 -22.38 7.20
N GLY A 175 -18.38 -22.20 5.90
CA GLY A 175 -19.35 -21.43 5.09
C GLY A 175 -19.30 -19.90 5.26
N ILE A 176 -18.36 -19.36 6.03
CA ILE A 176 -18.17 -17.91 6.14
C ILE A 176 -17.24 -17.40 5.03
N LYS A 177 -17.75 -16.48 4.22
CA LYS A 177 -16.96 -15.77 3.19
C LYS A 177 -16.27 -14.54 3.76
N PHE A 178 -15.24 -14.07 3.08
CA PHE A 178 -14.76 -12.70 3.27
C PHE A 178 -15.79 -11.71 2.70
N ASP A 179 -16.06 -10.65 3.43
CA ASP A 179 -16.91 -9.55 2.96
C ASP A 179 -16.12 -8.61 2.06
N VAL A 180 -14.89 -8.28 2.48
CA VAL A 180 -14.01 -7.34 1.77
C VAL A 180 -12.54 -7.61 2.09
N PHE A 181 -11.65 -7.21 1.17
CA PHE A 181 -10.20 -7.27 1.32
C PHE A 181 -9.61 -5.86 1.49
N PRO A 182 -9.60 -5.29 2.73
CA PRO A 182 -9.15 -3.91 2.94
C PRO A 182 -7.67 -3.71 2.66
N GLY A 183 -7.33 -2.54 2.13
CA GLY A 183 -5.96 -2.18 1.80
C GLY A 183 -5.42 -2.89 0.57
N THR A 184 -4.10 -2.97 0.48
CA THR A 184 -3.41 -3.56 -0.66
C THR A 184 -2.87 -4.94 -0.30
N PRO A 185 -3.18 -5.99 -1.08
CA PRO A 185 -2.55 -7.30 -0.94
C PRO A 185 -1.06 -7.24 -1.31
N SER A 186 -0.29 -8.21 -0.87
CA SER A 186 1.11 -8.37 -1.21
C SER A 186 1.36 -9.74 -1.84
N VAL A 187 2.39 -9.86 -2.66
CA VAL A 187 2.80 -11.10 -3.29
C VAL A 187 4.26 -11.40 -3.00
N THR A 188 4.56 -12.66 -2.80
CA THR A 188 5.94 -13.13 -2.74
C THR A 188 6.08 -14.43 -3.53
N ILE A 189 7.14 -14.49 -4.34
CA ILE A 189 7.51 -15.69 -5.09
C ILE A 189 8.65 -16.35 -4.33
N HIS A 190 8.51 -17.63 -4.08
CA HIS A 190 9.61 -18.42 -3.54
C HIS A 190 9.84 -19.66 -4.43
N PRO A 191 11.12 -19.97 -4.75
CA PRO A 191 11.46 -21.14 -5.52
C PRO A 191 11.11 -22.39 -4.69
N THR A 192 10.40 -23.33 -5.30
CA THR A 192 10.29 -24.67 -4.76
C THR A 192 11.60 -25.43 -5.00
N GLY A 193 11.81 -26.57 -4.34
CA GLY A 193 12.99 -27.41 -4.60
C GLY A 193 13.14 -27.89 -6.05
N ASN A 194 12.09 -27.72 -6.88
CA ASN A 194 12.13 -27.93 -8.32
C ASN A 194 12.19 -26.55 -9.02
N ALA A 195 13.27 -26.28 -9.74
CA ALA A 195 13.50 -25.01 -10.43
C ALA A 195 12.43 -24.65 -11.47
N ALA A 196 11.63 -25.62 -11.93
CA ALA A 196 10.50 -25.40 -12.84
C ALA A 196 9.19 -25.02 -12.13
N MET A 197 9.10 -25.23 -10.83
CA MET A 197 7.89 -24.92 -10.04
C MET A 197 8.15 -23.71 -9.15
N ARG A 198 7.36 -22.66 -9.34
CA ARG A 198 7.32 -21.49 -8.48
C ARG A 198 6.00 -21.46 -7.75
N VAL A 199 6.02 -21.15 -6.46
CA VAL A 199 4.80 -20.86 -5.70
C VAL A 199 4.67 -19.36 -5.57
N ALA A 200 3.54 -18.84 -6.03
CA ALA A 200 3.13 -17.47 -5.77
C ALA A 200 2.27 -17.46 -4.52
N THR A 201 2.78 -16.88 -3.44
CA THR A 201 2.02 -16.72 -2.19
C THR A 201 1.45 -15.31 -2.14
N ILE A 202 0.14 -15.22 -2.05
CA ILE A 202 -0.58 -13.95 -1.89
C ILE A 202 -0.93 -13.76 -0.42
N VAL A 203 -0.55 -12.61 0.13
CA VAL A 203 -0.80 -12.24 1.53
C VAL A 203 -1.74 -11.05 1.57
N PHE A 204 -2.79 -11.13 2.37
CA PHE A 204 -3.84 -10.11 2.35
C PHE A 204 -4.51 -9.94 3.71
N LYS A 205 -5.10 -8.77 3.92
CA LYS A 205 -6.07 -8.53 4.99
C LYS A 205 -7.45 -8.91 4.49
N GLY A 206 -8.22 -9.62 5.31
CA GLY A 206 -9.62 -9.95 5.04
C GLY A 206 -10.50 -9.54 6.22
N ASN A 207 -11.63 -8.91 5.93
CA ASN A 207 -12.69 -8.68 6.90
C ASN A 207 -13.86 -9.60 6.58
N TYR A 208 -14.57 -10.02 7.61
CA TYR A 208 -15.72 -10.90 7.50
C TYR A 208 -16.68 -10.67 8.67
N THR A 209 -17.92 -11.10 8.49
CA THR A 209 -18.95 -11.03 9.53
C THR A 209 -19.29 -12.44 10.02
N GLU A 210 -19.24 -12.64 11.32
CA GLU A 210 -19.65 -13.88 11.97
C GLU A 210 -20.61 -13.59 13.11
N ASN A 211 -21.79 -14.20 13.07
CA ASN A 211 -22.87 -13.96 14.04
C ASN A 211 -23.24 -12.47 14.20
N GLY A 212 -23.23 -11.71 13.12
CA GLY A 212 -23.50 -10.26 13.13
C GLY A 212 -22.35 -9.39 13.65
N VAL A 213 -21.18 -9.97 13.95
CA VAL A 213 -20.01 -9.25 14.46
C VAL A 213 -18.95 -9.16 13.38
N GLY A 214 -18.53 -7.95 13.04
CA GLY A 214 -17.41 -7.70 12.13
C GLY A 214 -16.07 -8.16 12.72
N LYS A 215 -15.31 -8.89 11.95
CA LYS A 215 -14.00 -9.44 12.32
C LYS A 215 -12.96 -9.15 11.25
N THR A 216 -11.70 -9.18 11.64
CA THR A 216 -10.58 -8.90 10.76
C THR A 216 -9.45 -9.91 10.95
N GLY A 217 -8.61 -10.07 9.92
CA GLY A 217 -7.42 -10.89 10.02
C GLY A 217 -6.46 -10.69 8.86
N VAL A 218 -5.29 -11.28 8.97
CA VAL A 218 -4.27 -11.41 7.93
C VAL A 218 -4.16 -12.87 7.54
N TYR A 219 -4.15 -13.10 6.25
CA TYR A 219 -4.23 -14.42 5.64
C TYR A 219 -3.23 -14.54 4.50
N PHE A 220 -2.94 -15.76 4.08
CA PHE A 220 -2.24 -16.03 2.84
C PHE A 220 -2.84 -17.23 2.11
N ARG A 221 -2.56 -17.32 0.81
CA ARG A 221 -2.88 -18.46 -0.03
C ARG A 221 -1.72 -18.70 -0.99
N ASP A 222 -1.29 -19.95 -1.08
CA ASP A 222 -0.34 -20.39 -2.09
C ASP A 222 -1.10 -20.71 -3.38
N LEU A 223 -0.54 -20.27 -4.50
CA LEU A 223 -1.12 -20.43 -5.81
C LEU A 223 -0.21 -21.28 -6.69
N THR A 224 -0.84 -22.14 -7.46
CA THR A 224 -0.25 -22.85 -8.58
C THR A 224 -1.01 -22.50 -9.86
N ASP A 225 -0.56 -22.94 -11.00
CA ASP A 225 -1.30 -22.83 -12.28
C ASP A 225 -2.30 -23.97 -12.49
N ASP A 226 -2.49 -24.84 -11.49
CA ASP A 226 -3.37 -25.98 -11.57
C ASP A 226 -4.85 -25.57 -11.75
N PRO A 227 -5.61 -26.35 -12.53
CA PRO A 227 -7.05 -26.15 -12.69
C PRO A 227 -7.81 -26.49 -11.40
N ILE A 228 -9.05 -25.99 -11.31
CA ILE A 228 -10.01 -26.34 -10.27
C ILE A 228 -11.10 -27.22 -10.89
N GLU A 229 -11.38 -28.39 -10.31
CA GLU A 229 -12.49 -29.26 -10.69
C GLU A 229 -13.71 -28.92 -9.84
N LEU A 230 -14.86 -28.67 -10.49
CA LEU A 230 -16.12 -28.36 -9.83
C LEU A 230 -16.92 -29.61 -9.53
N SER A 231 -17.92 -29.51 -8.64
CA SER A 231 -18.78 -30.63 -8.23
C SER A 231 -19.59 -31.26 -9.37
N ASP A 232 -19.85 -30.52 -10.46
CA ASP A 232 -20.50 -30.98 -11.67
C ASP A 232 -19.54 -31.68 -12.65
N GLY A 233 -18.27 -31.81 -12.32
CA GLY A 233 -17.20 -32.38 -13.13
C GLY A 233 -16.64 -31.45 -14.20
N SER A 234 -17.07 -30.19 -14.26
CA SER A 234 -16.45 -29.17 -15.10
C SER A 234 -15.09 -28.71 -14.52
N VAL A 235 -14.23 -28.21 -15.40
CA VAL A 235 -12.86 -27.81 -15.02
C VAL A 235 -12.62 -26.35 -15.36
N LEU A 236 -12.21 -25.58 -14.36
CA LEU A 236 -11.82 -24.19 -14.51
C LEU A 236 -10.29 -24.10 -14.66
N SER A 237 -9.81 -23.55 -15.78
CA SER A 237 -8.36 -23.42 -16.06
C SER A 237 -8.07 -22.16 -16.87
N PRO A 238 -7.04 -21.38 -16.50
CA PRO A 238 -6.27 -21.45 -15.25
C PRO A 238 -7.06 -20.83 -14.09
N ALA A 239 -7.03 -21.43 -12.90
CA ALA A 239 -7.82 -20.95 -11.76
C ALA A 239 -7.03 -20.79 -10.45
N GLY A 240 -5.73 -21.06 -10.46
CA GLY A 240 -4.85 -20.85 -9.30
C GLY A 240 -4.88 -21.95 -8.25
N GLY A 241 -5.36 -23.13 -8.58
CA GLY A 241 -5.39 -24.32 -7.72
C GLY A 241 -6.45 -24.24 -6.60
N GLU A 242 -6.60 -25.33 -5.85
CA GLU A 242 -7.59 -25.50 -4.76
C GLU A 242 -6.98 -25.29 -3.35
N ASP A 243 -5.75 -24.84 -3.26
CA ASP A 243 -5.12 -24.58 -1.96
C ASP A 243 -5.95 -23.60 -1.13
N SER A 244 -6.35 -24.02 0.07
CA SER A 244 -7.17 -23.21 0.97
C SER A 244 -6.42 -22.01 1.54
N VAL A 245 -7.16 -20.96 1.85
CA VAL A 245 -6.65 -19.81 2.61
C VAL A 245 -6.14 -20.27 3.98
N VAL A 246 -5.00 -19.75 4.38
CA VAL A 246 -4.36 -20.00 5.67
C VAL A 246 -4.38 -18.74 6.52
N VAL A 247 -4.78 -18.88 7.79
CA VAL A 247 -4.75 -17.77 8.74
C VAL A 247 -3.32 -17.52 9.24
N ILE A 248 -2.89 -16.27 9.22
CA ILE A 248 -1.69 -15.81 9.93
C ILE A 248 -2.10 -15.34 11.33
N ALA A 249 -3.05 -14.41 11.40
CA ALA A 249 -3.62 -13.89 12.63
C ALA A 249 -5.01 -13.31 12.36
N ASN A 250 -5.93 -13.49 13.28
CA ASN A 250 -7.26 -12.91 13.25
C ASN A 250 -7.75 -12.57 14.66
N THR A 251 -8.98 -12.10 14.79
CA THR A 251 -9.58 -11.73 16.08
C THR A 251 -9.71 -12.89 17.08
N ALA A 252 -9.54 -14.15 16.67
CA ALA A 252 -9.47 -15.31 17.54
C ALA A 252 -8.02 -15.67 17.96
N THR A 253 -7.03 -15.08 17.28
CA THR A 253 -5.60 -15.37 17.54
C THR A 253 -5.11 -14.54 18.72
N ARG A 254 -4.38 -15.16 19.65
CA ARG A 254 -3.76 -14.44 20.78
C ARG A 254 -2.55 -13.65 20.32
N ILE A 255 -2.42 -12.45 20.84
CA ILE A 255 -1.21 -11.63 20.71
C ILE A 255 -0.04 -12.38 21.40
N PRO A 256 1.08 -12.65 20.70
CA PRO A 256 2.19 -13.41 21.23
C PRO A 256 2.72 -12.89 22.57
N GLY A 257 2.76 -13.79 23.58
CA GLY A 257 3.21 -13.47 24.94
C GLY A 257 2.13 -12.86 25.84
N THR A 258 0.87 -12.78 25.39
CA THR A 258 -0.23 -12.21 26.17
C THR A 258 -1.42 -13.17 26.28
N LYS A 259 -2.45 -12.77 27.05
CA LYS A 259 -3.75 -13.47 27.10
C LYS A 259 -4.83 -12.81 26.22
N VAL A 260 -4.51 -11.67 25.63
CA VAL A 260 -5.43 -10.87 24.83
C VAL A 260 -5.36 -11.33 23.37
N THR A 261 -6.47 -11.25 22.64
CA THR A 261 -6.52 -11.53 21.20
C THR A 261 -6.35 -10.24 20.39
N PHE A 262 -6.03 -10.38 19.09
CA PHE A 262 -6.02 -9.22 18.21
C PHE A 262 -7.44 -8.64 18.08
N GLY A 263 -7.56 -7.34 18.20
CA GLY A 263 -8.77 -6.57 17.89
C GLY A 263 -8.66 -5.85 16.55
N SER A 264 -7.42 -5.62 16.07
CA SER A 264 -7.14 -5.00 14.77
C SER A 264 -5.92 -5.62 14.12
N THR A 265 -5.96 -5.73 12.79
CA THR A 265 -4.83 -6.14 11.95
C THR A 265 -4.68 -5.22 10.76
N ALA A 266 -3.45 -4.91 10.36
CA ALA A 266 -3.16 -4.06 9.22
C ALA A 266 -2.87 -4.87 7.94
N PRO A 267 -3.01 -4.26 6.75
CA PRO A 267 -2.60 -4.88 5.50
C PRO A 267 -1.11 -5.26 5.51
N PRO A 268 -0.77 -6.50 5.11
CA PRO A 268 0.60 -7.01 5.18
C PRO A 268 1.52 -6.47 4.09
N SER A 269 2.83 -6.64 4.30
CA SER A 269 3.85 -6.59 3.26
C SER A 269 4.60 -7.92 3.22
N ALA A 270 4.98 -8.38 2.03
CA ALA A 270 5.64 -9.67 1.86
C ALA A 270 6.84 -9.61 0.92
N ALA A 271 7.87 -10.41 1.22
CA ALA A 271 9.05 -10.57 0.38
C ALA A 271 9.77 -11.86 0.76
N ASN A 272 10.34 -12.58 -0.24
CA ASN A 272 11.19 -13.76 -0.04
C ASN A 272 10.58 -14.86 0.84
N GLY A 273 9.26 -15.11 0.75
CA GLY A 273 8.57 -16.11 1.55
C GLY A 273 8.24 -15.69 2.99
N TRP A 274 8.43 -14.42 3.32
CA TRP A 274 8.09 -13.83 4.61
C TRP A 274 7.05 -12.73 4.45
N ALA A 275 6.26 -12.52 5.51
CA ALA A 275 5.32 -11.40 5.61
C ALA A 275 5.53 -10.64 6.92
N VAL A 276 5.22 -9.34 6.88
CA VAL A 276 5.16 -8.47 8.06
C VAL A 276 3.80 -7.78 8.12
N PHE A 277 3.27 -7.60 9.33
CA PHE A 277 2.03 -6.87 9.56
C PHE A 277 2.01 -6.24 10.96
N THR A 278 1.22 -5.19 11.13
CA THR A 278 0.88 -4.62 12.44
C THR A 278 -0.39 -5.28 12.94
N GLY A 279 -0.37 -5.77 14.17
CA GLY A 279 -1.54 -6.33 14.86
C GLY A 279 -1.64 -5.80 16.28
N LEU A 280 -2.80 -5.31 16.68
CA LEU A 280 -3.04 -4.59 17.93
C LEU A 280 -4.29 -5.16 18.63
N ASP A 281 -4.40 -4.96 19.94
CA ASP A 281 -5.61 -5.26 20.71
C ASP A 281 -6.74 -4.26 20.42
N ASN A 282 -6.39 -3.02 20.08
CA ASN A 282 -7.31 -1.96 19.69
C ASN A 282 -6.61 -1.03 18.68
N GLU A 283 -7.34 -0.57 17.66
CA GLU A 283 -6.79 0.29 16.61
C GLU A 283 -6.54 1.71 17.10
N ASP A 284 -7.52 2.27 17.81
CA ASP A 284 -7.51 3.69 18.22
C ASP A 284 -6.64 3.95 19.45
N PHE A 285 -6.70 3.03 20.42
CA PHE A 285 -6.00 3.15 21.71
C PHE A 285 -5.28 1.83 22.05
N PRO A 286 -4.23 1.47 21.31
CA PRO A 286 -3.55 0.20 21.52
C PRO A 286 -2.83 0.17 22.87
N THR A 287 -3.05 -0.92 23.61
CA THR A 287 -2.32 -1.22 24.85
C THR A 287 -1.38 -2.39 24.70
N GLN A 288 -1.67 -3.28 23.75
CA GLN A 288 -0.88 -4.45 23.44
C GLN A 288 -0.83 -4.70 21.93
N GLY A 289 0.16 -5.47 21.52
CA GLY A 289 0.38 -5.79 20.12
C GLY A 289 1.69 -5.22 19.60
N GLY A 290 1.85 -5.21 18.29
CA GLY A 290 3.12 -4.82 17.69
C GLY A 290 3.22 -5.13 16.21
N ILE A 291 4.46 -5.19 15.73
CA ILE A 291 4.83 -5.58 14.38
C ILE A 291 5.36 -7.01 14.41
N TYR A 292 4.84 -7.84 13.53
CA TYR A 292 5.12 -9.27 13.48
C TYR A 292 5.76 -9.65 12.15
N LEU A 293 6.75 -10.55 12.20
CA LEU A 293 7.35 -11.23 11.05
C LEU A 293 6.88 -12.69 11.05
N VAL A 294 6.47 -13.17 9.89
CA VAL A 294 5.92 -14.52 9.72
C VAL A 294 6.57 -15.19 8.52
N HIS A 295 7.06 -16.41 8.70
CA HIS A 295 7.46 -17.27 7.59
C HIS A 295 6.20 -17.94 7.01
N LEU A 296 5.96 -17.78 5.72
CA LEU A 296 4.74 -18.23 5.04
C LEU A 296 4.81 -19.73 4.73
N ILE A 297 4.70 -20.54 5.76
CA ILE A 297 4.66 -22.02 5.69
C ILE A 297 3.36 -22.54 6.28
N LYS A 298 2.85 -23.64 5.73
CA LYS A 298 1.65 -24.33 6.22
C LYS A 298 2.02 -25.47 7.18
N PRO A 299 1.10 -25.87 8.08
CA PRO A 299 0.02 -25.06 8.63
C PRO A 299 0.53 -24.21 9.80
N ASN A 300 -0.19 -23.18 10.22
CA ASN A 300 0.08 -22.41 11.44
C ASN A 300 1.47 -21.75 11.49
N PRO A 301 1.74 -20.76 10.65
CA PRO A 301 3.03 -20.10 10.62
C PRO A 301 3.34 -19.39 11.95
N PRO A 302 4.54 -19.60 12.54
CA PRO A 302 4.90 -18.95 13.78
C PRO A 302 5.14 -17.45 13.57
N MET A 303 4.64 -16.64 14.51
CA MET A 303 4.83 -15.19 14.52
C MET A 303 6.04 -14.82 15.38
N THR A 304 6.99 -14.09 14.80
CA THR A 304 8.11 -13.47 15.53
C THR A 304 7.78 -12.00 15.76
N VAL A 305 7.87 -11.54 17.00
CA VAL A 305 7.64 -10.14 17.34
C VAL A 305 8.90 -9.34 17.01
N LEU A 306 8.76 -8.27 16.24
CA LEU A 306 9.84 -7.34 15.91
C LEU A 306 9.84 -6.13 16.84
N VAL A 307 8.67 -5.51 17.03
CA VAL A 307 8.47 -4.32 17.86
C VAL A 307 7.13 -4.45 18.58
N ARG A 308 7.05 -4.03 19.83
CA ARG A 308 5.82 -4.00 20.63
C ARG A 308 5.41 -2.59 21.01
N ILE A 309 4.15 -2.40 21.34
CA ILE A 309 3.70 -1.27 22.16
C ILE A 309 4.43 -1.35 23.49
N GLY A 310 5.04 -0.25 23.91
CA GLY A 310 5.88 -0.15 25.12
C GLY A 310 7.37 -0.41 24.93
N ASP A 311 7.81 -0.93 23.79
CA ASP A 311 9.25 -1.10 23.51
C ASP A 311 9.94 0.27 23.43
N GLN A 312 11.19 0.31 23.90
CA GLN A 312 12.00 1.54 23.95
C GLN A 312 12.15 2.20 22.58
N VAL A 313 11.82 3.47 22.51
CA VAL A 313 12.03 4.27 21.29
C VAL A 313 13.53 4.61 21.15
N PRO A 314 14.17 4.30 20.00
CA PRO A 314 15.58 4.59 19.78
C PRO A 314 15.92 6.08 19.91
N GLY A 315 16.95 6.38 20.70
CA GLY A 315 17.44 7.74 20.93
C GLY A 315 16.60 8.58 21.90
N GLU A 316 15.54 8.02 22.49
CA GLU A 316 14.78 8.65 23.57
C GLU A 316 15.31 8.24 24.96
N ALA A 317 14.94 8.99 25.98
CA ALA A 317 15.28 8.67 27.38
C ALA A 317 14.80 7.26 27.75
N LYS A 318 15.55 6.63 28.66
CA LYS A 318 15.21 5.28 29.12
C LYS A 318 13.79 5.23 29.70
N GLY A 319 13.00 4.26 29.22
CA GLY A 319 11.61 4.06 29.64
C GLY A 319 10.58 4.77 28.75
N VAL A 320 11.01 5.54 27.74
CA VAL A 320 10.10 6.10 26.73
C VAL A 320 9.81 5.02 25.68
N GLY A 321 8.59 4.51 25.68
CA GLY A 321 8.14 3.43 24.80
C GLY A 321 7.16 3.90 23.73
N PHE A 322 7.05 3.12 22.66
CA PHE A 322 6.03 3.33 21.64
C PHE A 322 4.62 3.18 22.24
N ASN A 323 3.73 4.12 21.93
CA ASN A 323 2.32 4.02 22.26
C ASN A 323 1.43 3.91 21.03
N ARG A 324 1.97 4.10 19.81
CA ARG A 324 1.30 3.85 18.53
C ARG A 324 2.27 3.28 17.51
N LEU A 325 1.77 2.40 16.66
CA LEU A 325 2.50 1.84 15.51
C LEU A 325 1.62 1.94 14.27
N GLY A 326 2.22 2.30 13.13
CA GLY A 326 1.51 2.51 11.89
C GLY A 326 1.08 1.21 11.21
N GLU A 327 0.08 1.32 10.35
CA GLU A 327 -0.43 0.21 9.56
C GLU A 327 0.41 -0.07 8.31
N ALA A 328 0.98 0.99 7.71
CA ALA A 328 1.73 0.88 6.47
C ALA A 328 3.18 0.47 6.75
N LEU A 329 3.47 -0.81 6.56
CA LEU A 329 4.82 -1.35 6.69
C LEU A 329 5.46 -1.51 5.32
N SER A 330 6.71 -1.06 5.14
CA SER A 330 7.54 -1.42 4.00
C SER A 330 8.47 -2.57 4.37
N PHE A 331 8.60 -3.55 3.49
CA PHE A 331 9.46 -4.71 3.71
C PHE A 331 10.16 -5.13 2.42
N ASP A 332 11.49 -5.26 2.45
CA ASP A 332 12.29 -5.67 1.28
C ASP A 332 12.84 -7.11 1.37
N GLY A 333 12.43 -7.85 2.40
CA GLY A 333 12.90 -9.21 2.71
C GLY A 333 13.90 -9.26 3.88
N ARG A 334 14.44 -8.12 4.31
CA ARG A 334 15.30 -7.97 5.50
C ARG A 334 14.91 -6.78 6.36
N PHE A 335 14.74 -5.62 5.77
CA PHE A 335 14.48 -4.38 6.48
C PHE A 335 12.99 -4.09 6.53
N VAL A 336 12.48 -3.74 7.71
CA VAL A 336 11.08 -3.37 7.93
C VAL A 336 11.03 -1.91 8.35
N ALA A 337 10.48 -1.04 7.50
CA ALA A 337 10.23 0.34 7.88
C ALA A 337 8.80 0.54 8.34
N PHE A 338 8.63 1.40 9.34
CA PHE A 338 7.33 1.72 9.92
C PHE A 338 7.33 3.13 10.53
N TRP A 339 6.12 3.66 10.72
CA TRP A 339 5.86 4.84 11.53
C TRP A 339 5.52 4.42 12.96
N GLY A 340 6.03 5.17 13.94
CA GLY A 340 5.68 4.99 15.35
C GLY A 340 5.56 6.33 16.08
N ALA A 341 4.78 6.36 17.17
CA ALA A 341 4.65 7.53 18.03
C ALA A 341 4.82 7.16 19.50
N TRP A 342 5.15 8.16 20.30
CA TRP A 342 5.38 8.02 21.74
C TRP A 342 5.00 9.29 22.50
N GLY A 343 4.92 9.21 23.83
CA GLY A 343 4.50 10.32 24.68
C GLY A 343 3.00 10.58 24.59
N ASN A 344 2.54 11.57 25.36
CA ASN A 344 1.11 11.94 25.44
C ASN A 344 0.81 13.29 24.77
N ASP A 345 1.86 14.01 24.36
CA ASP A 345 1.68 15.32 23.75
C ASP A 345 1.12 15.18 22.33
N THR A 346 0.11 15.99 22.05
CA THR A 346 -0.62 15.97 20.78
C THR A 346 -0.80 17.38 20.23
N LYS A 347 -1.01 17.46 18.93
CA LYS A 347 -1.48 18.66 18.22
C LYS A 347 -2.85 18.38 17.60
N THR A 348 -3.68 19.41 17.51
CA THR A 348 -5.01 19.31 16.91
C THR A 348 -5.01 19.99 15.54
N LEU A 349 -5.55 19.26 14.55
CA LEU A 349 -5.79 19.76 13.19
C LEU A 349 -7.29 19.84 12.92
N ILE A 350 -7.70 20.85 12.16
CA ILE A 350 -9.02 20.96 11.58
C ILE A 350 -8.91 20.54 10.11
N LEU A 351 -9.40 19.35 9.79
CA LEU A 351 -9.37 18.79 8.45
C LEU A 351 -10.52 19.36 7.62
N GLN A 352 -10.21 20.08 6.57
CA GLN A 352 -11.21 20.59 5.63
C GLN A 352 -11.59 19.53 4.62
N CYS A 353 -12.89 19.45 4.28
CA CYS A 353 -13.38 18.52 3.28
C CYS A 353 -12.74 18.79 1.92
N PRO A 354 -12.47 17.73 1.12
CA PRO A 354 -11.88 17.89 -0.20
C PRO A 354 -12.79 18.72 -1.13
N THR A 355 -12.20 19.56 -1.94
CA THR A 355 -12.90 20.32 -3.00
C THR A 355 -12.84 19.63 -4.35
N ALA A 356 -11.83 18.77 -4.56
CA ALA A 356 -11.62 18.00 -5.78
C ALA A 356 -11.91 16.51 -5.57
N GLY A 357 -12.10 15.75 -6.64
CA GLY A 357 -12.34 14.30 -6.60
C GLY A 357 -13.82 13.92 -6.70
N ASN A 358 -14.23 12.88 -5.98
CA ASN A 358 -15.59 12.35 -6.04
C ASN A 358 -16.60 13.33 -5.42
N LYS A 359 -17.47 13.92 -6.25
CA LYS A 359 -18.43 14.96 -5.85
C LYS A 359 -19.40 14.51 -4.75
N ILE A 360 -19.84 13.25 -4.79
CA ILE A 360 -20.77 12.69 -3.81
C ILE A 360 -20.10 12.56 -2.45
N ARG A 361 -18.89 12.00 -2.42
CA ARG A 361 -18.09 11.90 -1.20
C ARG A 361 -17.77 13.26 -0.60
N ASN A 362 -17.43 14.23 -1.45
CA ASN A 362 -17.15 15.59 -0.99
C ASN A 362 -18.41 16.27 -0.42
N ALA A 363 -19.57 16.11 -1.07
CA ALA A 363 -20.86 16.60 -0.55
C ALA A 363 -21.21 15.95 0.78
N TYR A 364 -21.02 14.64 0.92
CA TYR A 364 -21.23 13.92 2.17
C TYR A 364 -20.29 14.41 3.28
N CYS A 365 -18.99 14.57 2.98
CA CYS A 365 -18.04 15.13 3.94
C CYS A 365 -18.50 16.51 4.44
N ASN A 366 -18.88 17.42 3.54
CA ASN A 366 -19.37 18.75 3.92
C ASN A 366 -20.66 18.71 4.72
N ALA A 367 -21.52 17.71 4.49
CA ALA A 367 -22.75 17.53 5.26
C ALA A 367 -22.48 17.10 6.70
N ILE A 368 -21.50 16.19 6.92
CA ILE A 368 -21.18 15.69 8.27
C ILE A 368 -20.12 16.53 8.99
N HIS A 369 -19.31 17.31 8.25
CA HIS A 369 -18.24 18.16 8.78
C HIS A 369 -18.30 19.58 8.21
N PRO A 370 -19.38 20.35 8.43
CA PRO A 370 -19.55 21.67 7.80
C PRO A 370 -18.50 22.71 8.21
N SER A 371 -17.87 22.51 9.37
CA SER A 371 -16.79 23.36 9.90
C SER A 371 -15.42 22.66 9.89
N GLY A 372 -15.31 21.54 9.19
CA GLY A 372 -14.14 20.66 9.24
C GLY A 372 -14.22 19.64 10.37
N ALA A 373 -13.37 18.63 10.31
CA ALA A 373 -13.25 17.56 11.31
C ALA A 373 -12.01 17.78 12.19
N LEU A 374 -12.17 17.61 13.50
CA LEU A 374 -11.03 17.65 14.42
C LEU A 374 -10.24 16.34 14.34
N ALA A 375 -8.94 16.45 14.12
CA ALA A 375 -8.01 15.34 14.14
C ALA A 375 -6.90 15.57 15.17
N THR A 376 -6.64 14.55 15.99
CA THR A 376 -5.56 14.57 16.97
C THR A 376 -4.36 13.81 16.42
N VAL A 377 -3.21 14.48 16.35
CA VAL A 377 -1.96 13.92 15.83
C VAL A 377 -0.92 13.91 16.94
N PRO A 378 -0.18 12.79 17.16
CA PRO A 378 0.93 12.78 18.13
C PRO A 378 1.97 13.85 17.81
N LEU A 379 2.46 14.55 18.81
CA LEU A 379 3.55 15.52 18.64
C LEU A 379 4.89 14.79 18.42
N HIS A 380 5.12 13.73 19.20
CA HIS A 380 6.32 12.91 19.10
C HIS A 380 6.04 11.68 18.24
N GLN A 381 6.63 11.65 17.05
CA GLN A 381 6.46 10.60 16.06
C GLN A 381 7.73 10.46 15.21
N GLY A 382 7.87 9.32 14.54
CA GLY A 382 9.07 9.12 13.72
C GLY A 382 8.93 7.98 12.72
N ILE A 383 9.93 7.90 11.86
CA ILE A 383 10.15 6.80 10.92
C ILE A 383 11.29 5.95 11.46
N PHE A 384 11.05 4.64 11.51
CA PHE A 384 11.96 3.65 12.08
C PHE A 384 12.20 2.51 11.09
N VAL A 385 13.37 1.88 11.19
CA VAL A 385 13.71 0.67 10.45
C VAL A 385 14.21 -0.40 11.41
N TYR A 386 13.63 -1.59 11.30
CA TYR A 386 14.07 -2.79 11.99
C TYR A 386 14.85 -3.70 11.02
N ASP A 387 16.07 -4.08 11.36
CA ASP A 387 16.87 -5.09 10.64
C ASP A 387 16.56 -6.47 11.24
N THR A 388 15.91 -7.34 10.47
CA THR A 388 15.51 -8.67 10.92
C THR A 388 16.69 -9.62 11.14
N VAL A 389 17.82 -9.36 10.50
CA VAL A 389 19.06 -10.16 10.61
C VAL A 389 19.85 -9.73 11.84
N GLN A 390 20.09 -8.42 12.01
CA GLN A 390 20.84 -7.89 13.15
C GLN A 390 19.96 -7.73 14.40
N ARG A 391 18.64 -7.85 14.26
CA ARG A 391 17.65 -7.64 15.34
C ARG A 391 17.82 -6.28 16.02
N SER A 392 18.04 -5.25 15.22
CA SER A 392 18.28 -3.88 15.69
C SER A 392 17.25 -2.92 15.13
N LEU A 393 16.86 -1.95 15.94
CA LEU A 393 15.91 -0.91 15.61
C LEU A 393 16.63 0.44 15.53
N THR A 394 16.42 1.17 14.45
CA THR A 394 17.06 2.46 14.16
C THR A 394 16.02 3.52 13.83
N ALA A 395 16.16 4.72 14.37
CA ALA A 395 15.37 5.88 13.99
C ALA A 395 15.96 6.54 12.74
N MET A 396 15.12 6.80 11.73
CA MET A 396 15.51 7.49 10.49
C MET A 396 15.27 8.98 10.56
N ALA A 397 14.12 9.39 11.08
CA ALA A 397 13.72 10.79 11.26
C ALA A 397 12.69 10.90 12.39
N LYS A 398 12.63 12.03 13.06
CA LYS A 398 11.72 12.30 14.17
C LYS A 398 11.04 13.67 14.05
N ALA A 399 9.81 13.77 14.55
CA ALA A 399 9.11 15.02 14.81
C ALA A 399 9.13 15.29 16.34
N PRO A 400 9.23 16.58 16.76
CA PRO A 400 9.30 17.78 15.92
C PRO A 400 10.73 18.19 15.48
N ASN A 401 11.75 17.34 15.66
CA ASN A 401 13.14 17.73 15.46
C ASN A 401 13.50 17.93 13.97
N ASP A 402 13.16 16.98 13.13
CA ASP A 402 13.52 16.96 11.70
C ASP A 402 12.38 17.51 10.83
N TYR A 403 11.15 17.15 11.19
CA TYR A 403 9.91 17.50 10.49
C TYR A 403 8.80 17.80 11.48
N ASP A 404 7.71 18.42 10.97
CA ASP A 404 6.54 18.72 11.80
C ASP A 404 5.52 17.57 11.80
N ASP A 405 5.44 16.81 10.71
CA ASP A 405 4.51 15.69 10.61
C ASP A 405 4.95 14.62 9.59
N PHE A 406 4.54 13.38 9.82
CA PHE A 406 4.62 12.25 8.88
C PHE A 406 3.23 11.73 8.50
N VAL A 407 2.19 12.18 9.18
CA VAL A 407 0.81 11.72 9.01
C VAL A 407 0.07 12.60 8.02
N TYR A 408 -0.59 11.97 7.05
CA TYR A 408 -1.43 12.62 6.05
C TYR A 408 -2.86 12.13 6.19
N TRP A 409 -3.81 13.04 6.05
CA TRP A 409 -5.22 12.75 6.18
C TRP A 409 -5.93 12.83 4.84
N ASN A 410 -6.76 11.82 4.56
CA ASN A 410 -7.61 11.76 3.38
C ASN A 410 -9.04 11.35 3.79
N PHE A 411 -10.04 12.01 3.20
CA PHE A 411 -11.42 11.56 3.31
C PHE A 411 -11.69 10.53 2.22
N THR A 412 -11.81 9.26 2.59
CA THR A 412 -11.91 8.12 1.67
C THR A 412 -13.06 7.20 2.06
N GLY A 413 -13.32 6.19 1.25
CA GLY A 413 -14.42 5.25 1.45
C GLY A 413 -15.64 5.60 0.61
N PHE A 414 -16.73 4.88 0.85
CA PHE A 414 -17.97 4.99 0.09
C PHE A 414 -19.06 5.65 0.93
N VAL A 415 -19.90 6.43 0.25
CA VAL A 415 -21.15 6.92 0.86
C VAL A 415 -22.15 5.77 0.76
N GLN A 416 -22.71 5.36 1.89
CA GLN A 416 -23.68 4.25 1.94
C GLN A 416 -24.82 4.43 0.94
N GLY A 417 -25.14 3.36 0.20
CA GLY A 417 -26.21 3.34 -0.79
C GLY A 417 -25.90 4.04 -2.12
N MET A 418 -24.67 4.55 -2.30
CA MET A 418 -24.34 5.35 -3.48
C MET A 418 -23.30 4.70 -4.40
N GLY A 419 -22.70 3.57 -4.04
CA GLY A 419 -21.63 2.91 -4.81
C GLY A 419 -20.41 3.78 -5.09
N GLU A 420 -19.35 3.21 -5.67
CA GLU A 420 -18.13 3.96 -6.02
C GLU A 420 -18.34 5.04 -7.05
N SER A 421 -19.22 4.83 -8.02
CA SER A 421 -19.48 5.74 -9.13
C SER A 421 -20.69 6.68 -8.92
N GLY A 422 -21.35 6.60 -7.74
CA GLY A 422 -22.54 7.38 -7.48
C GLY A 422 -23.76 6.91 -8.27
N GLY A 423 -23.74 5.68 -8.76
CA GLY A 423 -24.88 5.01 -9.37
C GLY A 423 -25.87 4.55 -8.29
N SER A 424 -27.14 4.56 -8.62
CA SER A 424 -28.21 4.15 -7.73
C SER A 424 -28.06 2.68 -7.30
N GLY A 425 -27.76 2.48 -6.02
CA GLY A 425 -28.29 1.43 -5.20
C GLY A 425 -28.27 0.01 -5.72
N GLU A 426 -27.09 -0.62 -5.80
CA GLU A 426 -27.06 -2.02 -5.46
C GLU A 426 -26.56 -2.15 -4.03
N THR A 427 -27.32 -2.91 -3.23
CA THR A 427 -27.24 -2.98 -1.76
C THR A 427 -26.01 -3.73 -1.23
N ASP A 428 -25.09 -4.13 -2.10
CA ASP A 428 -23.82 -4.79 -1.74
C ASP A 428 -22.68 -3.77 -1.50
N ASP A 429 -22.98 -2.70 -0.78
CA ASP A 429 -21.98 -1.78 -0.24
C ASP A 429 -21.14 -2.44 0.85
N THR A 430 -20.36 -3.46 0.47
CA THR A 430 -19.33 -4.06 1.32
C THR A 430 -18.07 -3.18 1.42
N GLY A 431 -18.12 -1.99 0.83
CA GLY A 431 -17.05 -0.99 0.88
C GLY A 431 -16.88 -0.40 2.28
N GLU A 432 -15.69 0.09 2.60
CA GLU A 432 -15.48 0.83 3.84
C GLU A 432 -16.26 2.15 3.82
N PRO A 433 -16.98 2.50 4.89
CA PRO A 433 -17.75 3.74 4.95
C PRO A 433 -16.84 4.96 4.80
N ALA A 434 -17.39 6.03 4.20
CA ALA A 434 -16.68 7.27 4.00
C ALA A 434 -16.27 7.88 5.36
N ARG A 435 -14.97 8.06 5.55
CA ARG A 435 -14.38 8.58 6.79
C ARG A 435 -13.02 9.21 6.55
N TRP A 436 -12.56 9.99 7.51
CA TRP A 436 -11.18 10.43 7.56
C TRP A 436 -10.24 9.26 7.91
N ARG A 437 -9.20 9.13 7.12
CA ARG A 437 -8.12 8.16 7.36
C ARG A 437 -6.80 8.87 7.37
N SER A 438 -5.95 8.48 8.31
CA SER A 438 -4.54 8.87 8.33
C SER A 438 -3.71 7.84 7.58
N ALA A 439 -2.70 8.30 6.87
CA ALA A 439 -1.73 7.46 6.20
C ALA A 439 -0.32 8.02 6.40
N THR A 440 0.65 7.13 6.51
CA THR A 440 2.07 7.47 6.47
C THR A 440 2.69 6.80 5.24
N PHE A 441 3.39 7.56 4.43
CA PHE A 441 4.00 7.10 3.19
C PHE A 441 5.48 6.89 3.40
N LEU A 442 5.92 5.64 3.32
CA LEU A 442 7.31 5.26 3.54
C LEU A 442 7.69 4.01 2.75
N ALA A 443 8.97 3.88 2.42
CA ALA A 443 9.53 2.73 1.75
C ALA A 443 10.96 2.49 2.25
N VAL A 444 11.41 1.23 2.29
CA VAL A 444 12.76 0.85 2.73
C VAL A 444 13.42 -0.04 1.71
N SER A 445 14.72 0.10 1.58
CA SER A 445 15.54 -0.86 0.84
C SER A 445 16.93 -0.98 1.44
N GLY A 446 17.47 -2.18 1.42
CA GLY A 446 18.91 -2.40 1.49
C GLY A 446 19.56 -1.80 0.25
N VAL A 447 20.66 -1.07 0.45
CA VAL A 447 21.41 -0.39 -0.60
C VAL A 447 22.87 -0.86 -0.63
N GLY A 448 23.51 -0.75 -1.79
CA GLY A 448 24.86 -1.21 -1.99
C GLY A 448 24.96 -2.59 -2.64
N VAL A 449 26.19 -3.11 -2.73
CA VAL A 449 26.44 -4.41 -3.35
C VAL A 449 25.94 -5.51 -2.42
N GLY A 450 24.86 -6.22 -2.81
CA GLY A 450 24.52 -7.47 -2.15
C GLY A 450 23.04 -7.74 -1.81
N GLY A 451 22.08 -6.91 -2.17
CA GLY A 451 20.65 -7.19 -1.87
C GLY A 451 20.44 -7.57 -0.39
N PRO A 452 19.92 -8.76 -0.06
CA PRO A 452 19.71 -9.20 1.33
C PRO A 452 20.99 -9.28 2.18
N LYS A 453 22.17 -9.21 1.57
CA LYS A 453 23.47 -9.12 2.26
C LYS A 453 23.94 -7.68 2.44
N ALA A 454 23.19 -6.69 1.95
CA ALA A 454 23.52 -5.28 2.13
C ALA A 454 23.72 -4.97 3.63
N VAL A 455 24.80 -4.28 3.94
CA VAL A 455 25.11 -3.89 5.32
C VAL A 455 24.36 -2.60 5.69
N THR A 456 23.98 -1.81 4.69
CA THR A 456 23.37 -0.50 4.83
C THR A 456 21.94 -0.51 4.30
N HIS A 457 21.06 0.20 4.97
CA HIS A 457 19.68 0.44 4.53
C HIS A 457 19.37 1.92 4.52
N LEU A 458 18.45 2.30 3.65
CA LEU A 458 17.88 3.64 3.58
C LEU A 458 16.36 3.53 3.64
N ALA A 459 15.72 4.57 4.21
CA ALA A 459 14.29 4.75 4.16
C ALA A 459 13.96 6.00 3.35
N ALA A 460 13.06 5.86 2.38
CA ALA A 460 12.39 6.97 1.73
C ALA A 460 11.04 7.20 2.43
N PHE A 461 10.69 8.43 2.74
CA PHE A 461 9.45 8.73 3.43
C PHE A 461 8.93 10.11 3.05
N LYS A 462 7.61 10.26 3.10
CA LYS A 462 6.96 11.56 2.93
C LYS A 462 6.84 12.25 4.29
N ALA A 463 7.23 13.50 4.36
CA ALA A 463 7.14 14.33 5.56
C ALA A 463 6.69 15.75 5.23
N ARG A 464 6.18 16.44 6.23
CA ARG A 464 5.68 17.81 6.14
C ARG A 464 6.47 18.74 7.07
N LYS A 465 6.77 19.94 6.56
CA LYS A 465 7.22 21.12 7.34
C LYS A 465 6.17 22.21 7.20
N GLY A 466 5.88 22.90 8.30
CA GLY A 466 4.95 24.04 8.31
C GLY A 466 4.40 24.32 9.69
N ALA A 467 4.25 25.60 10.02
CA ALA A 467 3.62 26.01 11.27
C ALA A 467 2.11 25.74 11.24
N ILE A 468 1.52 25.47 12.41
CA ILE A 468 0.08 25.36 12.57
C ILE A 468 -0.48 26.66 13.11
N SER A 469 -1.50 27.21 12.44
CA SER A 469 -2.28 28.34 12.89
C SER A 469 -3.76 28.04 12.74
N ASN A 470 -4.54 28.30 13.78
CA ASN A 470 -5.99 28.01 13.81
C ASN A 470 -6.35 26.58 13.38
N GLY A 471 -5.51 25.60 13.80
CA GLY A 471 -5.75 24.18 13.49
C GLY A 471 -5.42 23.76 12.05
N ALA A 472 -4.82 24.62 11.24
CA ALA A 472 -4.39 24.30 9.88
C ALA A 472 -2.90 24.58 9.68
N TYR A 473 -2.26 23.84 8.78
CA TYR A 473 -0.90 24.15 8.35
C TYR A 473 -0.89 25.40 7.49
N VAL A 474 0.03 26.30 7.78
CA VAL A 474 0.27 27.54 7.01
C VAL A 474 1.47 27.32 6.10
N ASN A 475 1.24 27.44 4.78
CA ASN A 475 2.27 27.24 3.75
C ASN A 475 3.08 25.94 3.95
N PRO A 476 2.42 24.77 4.05
CA PRO A 476 3.12 23.52 4.26
C PRO A 476 4.02 23.18 3.09
N VAL A 477 5.19 22.64 3.39
CA VAL A 477 6.07 22.03 2.40
C VAL A 477 6.06 20.52 2.63
N ASP A 478 5.44 19.80 1.71
CA ASP A 478 5.46 18.35 1.67
C ASP A 478 6.65 17.89 0.83
N GLY A 479 7.36 16.86 1.27
CA GLY A 479 8.48 16.34 0.52
C GLY A 479 8.63 14.83 0.69
N VAL A 480 9.30 14.20 -0.27
CA VAL A 480 9.88 12.89 -0.14
C VAL A 480 11.34 13.06 0.24
N TYR A 481 11.73 12.46 1.33
CA TYR A 481 13.05 12.56 1.91
C TYR A 481 13.67 11.17 2.02
N LEU A 482 15.01 11.14 2.03
CA LEU A 482 15.79 9.93 2.17
C LEU A 482 16.62 10.03 3.44
N GLY A 483 16.58 9.00 4.29
CA GLY A 483 17.33 8.93 5.54
C GLY A 483 18.04 7.60 5.69
N GLY A 484 19.28 7.64 6.23
CA GLY A 484 19.98 6.51 6.79
C GLY A 484 19.97 6.57 8.31
N GLY A 485 20.38 5.50 8.98
CA GLY A 485 20.52 5.52 10.43
C GLY A 485 21.53 6.57 10.93
N PRO A 486 21.54 6.89 12.22
CA PRO A 486 22.46 7.87 12.80
C PRO A 486 23.91 7.60 12.42
N GLY A 487 24.60 8.64 11.94
CA GLY A 487 26.01 8.59 11.53
C GLY A 487 26.26 7.98 10.14
N THR A 488 25.22 7.58 9.40
CA THR A 488 25.38 7.00 8.06
C THR A 488 25.34 8.06 6.97
N PHE A 489 24.28 8.86 6.90
CA PHE A 489 24.24 10.05 6.07
C PHE A 489 23.10 11.01 6.48
N PRO A 490 23.21 12.32 6.18
CA PRO A 490 22.20 13.29 6.55
C PRO A 490 20.89 13.09 5.78
N LEU A 491 19.79 13.54 6.40
CA LEU A 491 18.50 13.59 5.73
C LEU A 491 18.60 14.42 4.45
N THR A 492 18.22 13.82 3.33
CA THR A 492 18.35 14.41 1.99
C THR A 492 16.98 14.58 1.35
N THR A 493 16.70 15.77 0.82
CA THR A 493 15.49 16.03 0.04
C THR A 493 15.61 15.37 -1.33
N VAL A 494 14.67 14.47 -1.66
CA VAL A 494 14.56 13.87 -2.99
C VAL A 494 13.74 14.78 -3.89
N ILE A 495 12.57 15.22 -3.41
CA ILE A 495 11.65 16.13 -4.09
C ILE A 495 10.74 16.78 -3.05
N GLN A 496 10.29 18.00 -3.30
CA GLN A 496 9.31 18.66 -2.44
C GLN A 496 8.34 19.53 -3.25
N THR A 497 7.21 19.86 -2.65
CA THR A 497 6.23 20.80 -3.24
C THR A 497 6.86 22.17 -3.43
N GLY A 498 6.43 22.87 -4.50
CA GLY A 498 6.99 24.16 -4.90
C GLY A 498 8.20 24.07 -5.84
N MET A 499 8.85 22.90 -6.00
CA MET A 499 9.91 22.72 -6.99
C MET A 499 9.36 22.86 -8.41
N ASP A 500 10.20 23.33 -9.34
CA ASP A 500 9.86 23.39 -10.75
C ASP A 500 9.69 21.96 -11.33
N GLY A 501 8.48 21.66 -11.79
CA GLY A 501 8.15 20.35 -12.36
C GLY A 501 8.98 20.01 -13.60
N LYS A 502 9.53 20.98 -14.34
CA LYS A 502 10.43 20.70 -15.47
C LYS A 502 11.75 20.03 -15.07
N LEU A 503 12.15 20.15 -13.82
CA LEU A 503 13.28 19.39 -13.28
C LEU A 503 12.97 17.89 -13.19
N ILE A 504 11.68 17.54 -13.12
CA ILE A 504 11.19 16.17 -12.99
C ILE A 504 10.76 15.62 -14.36
N ASP A 505 9.99 16.42 -15.11
CA ASP A 505 9.50 16.08 -16.44
C ASP A 505 9.78 17.18 -17.47
N PRO A 506 10.90 17.12 -18.17
CA PRO A 506 11.22 18.09 -19.24
C PRO A 506 10.19 18.15 -20.38
N ALA A 507 9.40 17.06 -20.57
CA ALA A 507 8.37 17.00 -21.62
C ALA A 507 7.09 17.78 -21.27
N MET A 508 6.98 18.28 -20.06
CA MET A 508 5.86 19.10 -19.61
C MET A 508 5.76 20.39 -20.45
N PRO A 509 4.56 20.75 -20.98
CA PRO A 509 4.43 21.87 -21.92
C PRO A 509 4.71 23.23 -21.26
N LEU A 510 4.35 23.41 -20.00
CA LEU A 510 4.55 24.62 -19.23
C LEU A 510 5.31 24.29 -17.94
N SER A 511 6.10 25.24 -17.42
CA SER A 511 6.68 25.09 -16.07
C SER A 511 5.58 25.24 -15.03
N LEU A 512 5.32 24.19 -14.25
CA LEU A 512 4.34 24.13 -13.18
C LEU A 512 5.03 23.69 -11.89
N PRO A 513 4.68 24.25 -10.73
CA PRO A 513 5.25 23.79 -9.47
C PRO A 513 4.73 22.40 -9.11
N VAL A 514 5.56 21.60 -8.46
CA VAL A 514 5.13 20.35 -7.82
C VAL A 514 4.11 20.67 -6.73
N THR A 515 2.96 20.01 -6.76
CA THR A 515 1.85 20.23 -5.83
C THR A 515 1.46 18.99 -5.04
N GLU A 516 1.69 17.80 -5.61
CA GLU A 516 1.33 16.54 -4.98
C GLU A 516 2.42 15.49 -5.16
N LEU A 517 2.64 14.69 -4.12
CA LEU A 517 3.64 13.63 -4.08
C LEU A 517 3.03 12.37 -3.51
N GLY A 518 3.26 11.23 -4.17
CA GLY A 518 2.83 9.93 -3.69
C GLY A 518 3.99 8.92 -3.69
N LEU A 519 4.16 8.23 -2.57
CA LEU A 519 5.13 7.16 -2.35
C LEU A 519 4.38 5.94 -1.79
N GLU A 520 4.61 4.76 -2.35
CA GLU A 520 4.07 3.50 -1.83
C GLU A 520 5.17 2.70 -1.12
N ARG A 521 4.76 1.72 -0.31
CA ARG A 521 5.65 0.87 0.50
C ARG A 521 6.71 0.11 -0.31
N ASP A 522 6.42 -0.21 -1.56
CA ASP A 522 7.35 -0.81 -2.52
C ASP A 522 7.94 0.21 -3.50
N GLY A 523 7.78 1.50 -3.23
CA GLY A 523 8.29 2.59 -4.08
C GLY A 523 9.80 2.82 -4.01
N PHE A 524 10.52 2.09 -3.14
CA PHE A 524 11.98 2.15 -3.04
C PHE A 524 12.56 0.74 -3.04
N ARG A 525 13.37 0.44 -4.05
CA ARG A 525 14.05 -0.87 -4.17
C ARG A 525 15.47 -0.68 -4.69
N ASN A 526 16.42 -1.35 -4.04
CA ASN A 526 17.84 -1.26 -4.33
C ASN A 526 18.34 0.20 -4.20
N ASN A 527 18.63 0.87 -5.29
CA ASN A 527 19.08 2.26 -5.32
C ASN A 527 18.14 3.17 -6.13
N ALA A 528 16.90 2.78 -6.34
CA ALA A 528 15.94 3.54 -7.12
C ALA A 528 14.65 3.80 -6.35
N ILE A 529 14.10 5.01 -6.50
CA ILE A 529 12.84 5.45 -5.91
C ILE A 529 11.88 5.75 -7.07
N VAL A 530 10.66 5.25 -6.97
CA VAL A 530 9.56 5.55 -7.90
C VAL A 530 8.43 6.23 -7.13
N ILE A 531 7.92 7.33 -7.68
CA ILE A 531 6.87 8.16 -7.07
C ILE A 531 5.85 8.63 -8.10
N SER A 532 4.65 8.94 -7.64
CA SER A 532 3.70 9.75 -8.40
C SER A 532 3.88 11.23 -8.05
N VAL A 533 3.83 12.09 -9.06
CA VAL A 533 3.96 13.55 -8.89
C VAL A 533 2.83 14.25 -9.62
N GLY A 534 2.13 15.12 -8.91
CA GLY A 534 1.23 16.12 -9.47
C GLY A 534 1.89 17.50 -9.53
N MET A 535 1.65 18.25 -10.60
CA MET A 535 2.23 19.55 -10.87
C MET A 535 1.15 20.52 -11.33
N GLY A 536 1.11 21.71 -10.76
CA GLY A 536 0.05 22.68 -11.00
C GLY A 536 -1.27 22.31 -10.33
N VAL A 537 -2.35 22.92 -10.73
CA VAL A 537 -3.68 22.74 -10.12
C VAL A 537 -4.72 22.38 -11.18
N GLU A 538 -5.67 21.51 -10.82
CA GLU A 538 -6.87 21.15 -11.57
C GLU A 538 -6.64 20.77 -13.05
N GLU A 539 -7.52 21.26 -13.95
CA GLU A 539 -7.54 20.87 -15.36
C GLU A 539 -6.30 21.28 -16.17
N ALA A 540 -5.58 22.31 -15.72
CA ALA A 540 -4.32 22.74 -16.31
C ALA A 540 -3.09 22.00 -15.75
N GLY A 541 -3.29 21.09 -14.81
CA GLY A 541 -2.23 20.35 -14.16
C GLY A 541 -1.56 19.31 -15.08
N TRP A 542 -0.35 18.94 -14.69
CA TRP A 542 0.40 17.83 -15.27
C TRP A 542 0.66 16.79 -14.18
N ALA A 543 0.66 15.53 -14.54
CA ALA A 543 0.95 14.47 -13.59
C ALA A 543 1.66 13.29 -14.25
N GLY A 544 2.29 12.46 -13.44
CA GLY A 544 2.98 11.27 -13.93
C GLY A 544 3.56 10.41 -12.82
N ILE A 545 4.17 9.33 -13.27
CA ILE A 545 5.02 8.44 -12.47
C ILE A 545 6.46 8.64 -12.91
N TYR A 546 7.34 8.85 -11.94
CA TYR A 546 8.75 9.15 -12.21
C TYR A 546 9.65 8.29 -11.33
N LEU A 547 10.76 7.88 -11.92
CA LEU A 547 11.79 7.09 -11.26
C LEU A 547 13.07 7.92 -11.16
N THR A 548 13.74 7.84 -10.01
CA THR A 548 15.08 8.40 -9.83
C THR A 548 16.01 7.37 -9.22
N THR A 549 17.29 7.48 -9.51
CA THR A 549 18.34 6.67 -8.90
C THR A 549 19.06 7.48 -7.83
N ILE A 550 19.29 6.87 -6.67
CA ILE A 550 20.04 7.51 -5.59
C ILE A 550 21.47 7.75 -6.07
N PRO A 551 21.97 8.97 -6.00
CA PRO A 551 23.35 9.28 -6.36
C PRO A 551 24.36 8.44 -5.56
N SER A 552 25.39 7.93 -6.23
CA SER A 552 26.39 7.05 -5.62
C SER A 552 27.13 7.70 -4.45
N ALA A 553 27.21 9.04 -4.43
CA ALA A 553 27.78 9.81 -3.31
C ALA A 553 27.04 9.58 -1.98
N LEU A 554 25.76 9.17 -2.03
CA LEU A 554 24.93 8.86 -0.87
C LEU A 554 24.97 7.37 -0.46
N ILE A 555 25.64 6.50 -1.22
CA ILE A 555 25.64 5.04 -1.00
C ILE A 555 27.05 4.55 -0.55
N ARG A 556 27.88 5.40 -0.03
CA ARG A 556 29.28 5.06 0.36
C ARG A 556 29.35 4.28 1.67
#